data_1ebf760d236c0d1d3b74327ebbad21df
#
_entry.id   1ebf760d236c0d1d3b74327ebbad21df
#
_cell.length_a   1.000
_cell.length_b   1.000
_cell.length_c   1.000
_cell.angle_alpha   90.00
_cell.angle_beta   90.00
_cell.angle_gamma   90.00
#
_symmetry.space_group_name_H-M   'P 1'
#
loop_
_entity.id
_entity.type
_entity.pdbx_description
1 polymer ?
#
loop_
_entity_poly.entity_id
_entity_poly.type
_entity_poly.pdbx_seq_one_letter_code
_entity_poly.pdbx_strand_id
1 'polypeptide(L)'
;MPPKTDPDATSGQKLLTLHSLLLFGNREFSLTELAENLCCSKQTVLRLLDQLETGAERGVVREIRRGRAYYRMQHPARRPVMALSPEGLEQLALCRDFVLNLLPAQTRATLEDALHKAGTLLPEGEDASLTSRAGTLTRGAIDYTPFQPVLDKLFAAMRRKAVLSLRYHNRMDEERACDFAPVRLLRFHDALYIEGWAVSDRGSVKRLYDNPLTLAVQRLTEVILTRRSFAALDLPLLPEGGAFGFAVEEPFAASVRFAPGAASVYVRERIWSHDQRMETDAAGRLVLHFTARNMDEVISWVLSFGPQAEAILPESLREEVARAATEAAAIYGKV
;
A
#
# COMPACT_ATOMS: atom_id res chain seq x y z
N MET A 1 -13.23 -23.75 14.55
CA MET A 1 -13.24 -23.78 16.02
C MET A 1 -12.16 -22.85 16.50
N PRO A 2 -12.43 -21.90 17.38
CA PRO A 2 -11.36 -21.08 17.94
C PRO A 2 -10.35 -21.98 18.68
N PRO A 3 -9.05 -21.64 18.65
CA PRO A 3 -8.04 -22.43 19.33
C PRO A 3 -8.34 -22.50 20.85
N LYS A 4 -8.20 -23.68 21.45
CA LYS A 4 -8.35 -23.82 22.90
C LYS A 4 -7.29 -22.98 23.61
N THR A 5 -7.69 -22.36 24.72
CA THR A 5 -6.77 -21.58 25.56
C THR A 5 -5.70 -22.47 26.16
N ASP A 6 -4.48 -21.95 26.31
CA ASP A 6 -3.39 -22.63 27.01
C ASP A 6 -3.85 -23.03 28.45
N PRO A 7 -3.67 -24.26 28.87
CA PRO A 7 -4.00 -24.69 30.23
C PRO A 7 -3.35 -23.82 31.32
N ASP A 8 -2.11 -23.32 31.04
CA ASP A 8 -1.31 -22.49 31.94
C ASP A 8 -1.59 -20.99 31.84
N ALA A 9 -2.60 -20.62 31.02
CA ALA A 9 -2.99 -19.22 30.89
C ALA A 9 -3.42 -18.60 32.21
N THR A 10 -3.00 -17.36 32.45
CA THR A 10 -3.38 -16.60 33.67
C THR A 10 -4.88 -16.32 33.72
N SER A 11 -5.40 -16.02 34.91
CA SER A 11 -6.83 -15.66 35.10
C SER A 11 -7.26 -14.50 34.21
N GLY A 12 -6.39 -13.48 34.01
CA GLY A 12 -6.65 -12.36 33.11
C GLY A 12 -6.73 -12.77 31.65
N GLN A 13 -5.84 -13.66 31.19
CA GLN A 13 -5.89 -14.20 29.81
C GLN A 13 -7.16 -15.03 29.58
N LYS A 14 -7.55 -15.86 30.55
CA LYS A 14 -8.79 -16.64 30.51
C LYS A 14 -10.03 -15.74 30.49
N LEU A 15 -10.02 -14.61 31.23
CA LEU A 15 -11.08 -13.62 31.24
C LEU A 15 -11.23 -12.94 29.88
N LEU A 16 -10.11 -12.50 29.27
CA LEU A 16 -10.10 -11.90 27.94
C LEU A 16 -10.58 -12.89 26.86
N THR A 17 -10.16 -14.15 26.96
CA THR A 17 -10.64 -15.19 26.03
C THR A 17 -12.13 -15.47 26.20
N LEU A 18 -12.63 -15.53 27.45
CA LEU A 18 -14.06 -15.68 27.71
C LEU A 18 -14.87 -14.50 27.15
N HIS A 19 -14.41 -13.29 27.40
CA HIS A 19 -15.02 -12.07 26.84
C HIS A 19 -15.08 -12.14 25.30
N SER A 20 -13.98 -12.50 24.66
CA SER A 20 -13.90 -12.63 23.20
C SER A 20 -14.81 -13.73 22.66
N LEU A 21 -14.86 -14.90 23.31
CA LEU A 21 -15.75 -16.00 22.94
C LEU A 21 -17.23 -15.60 23.00
N LEU A 22 -17.65 -14.92 24.07
CA LEU A 22 -19.03 -14.48 24.24
C LEU A 22 -19.39 -13.29 23.33
N LEU A 23 -18.43 -12.39 23.04
CA LEU A 23 -18.63 -11.20 22.21
C LEU A 23 -18.68 -11.54 20.71
N PHE A 24 -17.76 -12.38 20.26
CA PHE A 24 -17.59 -12.70 18.84
C PHE A 24 -18.16 -14.04 18.42
N GLY A 25 -18.54 -14.89 19.38
CA GLY A 25 -19.03 -16.23 19.09
C GLY A 25 -20.44 -16.28 18.51
N ASN A 26 -21.16 -15.18 18.53
CA ASN A 26 -22.54 -14.97 18.01
C ASN A 26 -23.51 -16.15 18.30
N ARG A 27 -23.26 -16.90 19.37
CA ARG A 27 -24.07 -18.04 19.81
C ARG A 27 -24.05 -18.16 21.33
N GLU A 28 -24.94 -19.03 21.83
CA GLU A 28 -24.97 -19.41 23.23
C GLU A 28 -23.98 -20.52 23.50
N PHE A 29 -23.29 -20.42 24.63
CA PHE A 29 -22.34 -21.42 25.10
C PHE A 29 -22.82 -22.05 26.40
N SER A 30 -22.77 -23.38 26.48
CA SER A 30 -23.00 -24.08 27.76
C SER A 30 -21.79 -23.91 28.67
N LEU A 31 -22.03 -24.03 29.98
CA LEU A 31 -20.95 -23.97 30.99
C LEU A 31 -19.86 -25.01 30.72
N THR A 32 -20.23 -26.17 30.18
CA THR A 32 -19.27 -27.23 29.83
C THR A 32 -18.40 -26.85 28.66
N GLU A 33 -18.99 -26.30 27.58
CA GLU A 33 -18.23 -25.82 26.42
C GLU A 33 -17.27 -24.67 26.80
N LEU A 34 -17.70 -23.74 27.66
CA LEU A 34 -16.83 -22.69 28.15
C LEU A 34 -15.65 -23.22 28.96
N ALA A 35 -15.89 -24.20 29.83
CA ALA A 35 -14.85 -24.86 30.63
C ALA A 35 -13.82 -25.59 29.74
N GLU A 36 -14.29 -26.27 28.69
CA GLU A 36 -13.44 -26.95 27.69
C GLU A 36 -12.61 -25.98 26.86
N ASN A 37 -13.22 -24.87 26.37
CA ASN A 37 -12.52 -23.87 25.57
C ASN A 37 -11.45 -23.13 26.39
N LEU A 38 -11.73 -22.86 27.67
CA LEU A 38 -10.81 -22.13 28.57
C LEU A 38 -9.83 -23.04 29.32
N CYS A 39 -9.88 -24.35 29.10
CA CYS A 39 -9.08 -25.35 29.81
C CYS A 39 -9.08 -25.13 31.34
N CYS A 40 -10.28 -24.95 31.96
CA CYS A 40 -10.42 -24.72 33.39
C CYS A 40 -11.70 -25.30 33.96
N SER A 41 -11.82 -25.30 35.30
CA SER A 41 -13.01 -25.86 35.98
C SER A 41 -14.25 -24.99 35.72
N LYS A 42 -15.43 -25.59 35.77
CA LYS A 42 -16.72 -24.90 35.71
C LYS A 42 -16.86 -23.80 36.77
N GLN A 43 -16.29 -24.02 37.94
CA GLN A 43 -16.29 -23.04 39.04
C GLN A 43 -15.43 -21.81 38.68
N THR A 44 -14.31 -22.01 38.00
CA THR A 44 -13.47 -20.94 37.49
C THR A 44 -14.24 -20.14 36.43
N VAL A 45 -14.94 -20.78 35.51
CA VAL A 45 -15.78 -20.13 34.49
C VAL A 45 -16.85 -19.26 35.14
N LEU A 46 -17.56 -19.75 36.15
CA LEU A 46 -18.58 -19.00 36.86
C LEU A 46 -18.02 -17.72 37.50
N ARG A 47 -16.82 -17.83 38.11
CA ARG A 47 -16.14 -16.66 38.70
C ARG A 47 -15.72 -15.65 37.64
N LEU A 48 -15.27 -16.11 36.47
CA LEU A 48 -14.92 -15.23 35.35
C LEU A 48 -16.16 -14.54 34.74
N LEU A 49 -17.29 -15.27 34.68
CA LEU A 49 -18.57 -14.68 34.24
C LEU A 49 -19.06 -13.60 35.19
N ASP A 50 -18.94 -13.82 36.51
CA ASP A 50 -19.28 -12.83 37.54
C ASP A 50 -18.39 -11.57 37.46
N GLN A 51 -17.10 -11.74 37.18
CA GLN A 51 -16.17 -10.63 36.90
C GLN A 51 -16.55 -9.85 35.64
N LEU A 52 -17.05 -10.50 34.58
CA LEU A 52 -17.53 -9.84 33.39
C LEU A 52 -18.83 -9.06 33.63
N GLU A 53 -19.76 -9.60 34.47
CA GLU A 53 -20.99 -8.91 34.83
C GLU A 53 -20.75 -7.65 35.66
N THR A 54 -19.73 -7.69 36.56
CA THR A 54 -19.40 -6.56 37.45
C THR A 54 -18.55 -5.47 36.77
N GLY A 55 -17.80 -5.82 35.73
CA GLY A 55 -16.79 -4.93 35.10
C GLY A 55 -17.20 -4.32 33.75
N ALA A 56 -18.29 -4.77 33.14
CA ALA A 56 -18.68 -4.34 31.78
C ALA A 56 -20.02 -3.59 31.82
N GLU A 57 -20.13 -2.50 31.07
CA GLU A 57 -21.42 -1.84 30.77
C GLU A 57 -22.48 -2.76 30.10
N ARG A 58 -22.18 -4.06 29.96
CA ARG A 58 -22.91 -5.07 29.17
C ARG A 58 -22.93 -6.38 29.89
N GLY A 59 -24.10 -6.76 30.37
CA GLY A 59 -24.30 -7.98 31.14
C GLY A 59 -24.21 -9.25 30.29
N VAL A 60 -23.72 -10.32 30.92
CA VAL A 60 -23.86 -11.67 30.37
C VAL A 60 -25.27 -12.15 30.66
N VAL A 61 -26.01 -12.57 29.59
CA VAL A 61 -27.33 -13.17 29.78
C VAL A 61 -27.17 -14.66 30.06
N ARG A 62 -27.76 -15.11 31.16
CA ARG A 62 -27.86 -16.50 31.53
C ARG A 62 -29.26 -17.01 31.18
N GLU A 63 -29.37 -18.03 30.38
CA GLU A 63 -30.62 -18.69 30.03
C GLU A 63 -30.59 -20.16 30.47
N ILE A 64 -31.64 -20.64 31.10
CA ILE A 64 -31.73 -22.05 31.56
C ILE A 64 -32.72 -22.78 30.64
N ARG A 65 -32.22 -23.77 29.89
CA ARG A 65 -33.03 -24.65 29.04
C ARG A 65 -32.82 -26.11 29.42
N ARG A 66 -33.89 -26.82 29.73
CA ARG A 66 -33.84 -28.23 30.12
C ARG A 66 -32.83 -28.55 31.23
N GLY A 67 -32.75 -27.68 32.25
CA GLY A 67 -31.86 -27.83 33.38
C GLY A 67 -30.38 -27.52 33.13
N ARG A 68 -30.01 -27.01 31.95
CA ARG A 68 -28.66 -26.57 31.61
C ARG A 68 -28.60 -25.06 31.44
N ALA A 69 -27.56 -24.43 31.99
CA ALA A 69 -27.32 -23.01 31.83
C ALA A 69 -26.52 -22.73 30.56
N TYR A 70 -27.01 -21.79 29.77
CA TYR A 70 -26.37 -21.23 28.57
C TYR A 70 -26.04 -19.78 28.82
N TYR A 71 -24.92 -19.31 28.30
CA TYR A 71 -24.40 -17.98 28.48
C TYR A 71 -24.16 -17.33 27.13
N ARG A 72 -24.59 -16.09 26.99
CA ARG A 72 -24.29 -15.24 25.83
C ARG A 72 -24.07 -13.80 26.28
N MET A 73 -23.37 -13.03 25.52
CA MET A 73 -23.29 -11.60 25.77
C MET A 73 -24.63 -10.97 25.38
N GLN A 74 -25.16 -10.10 26.24
CA GLN A 74 -26.26 -9.24 25.85
C GLN A 74 -25.75 -8.30 24.77
N HIS A 75 -26.24 -8.47 23.55
CA HIS A 75 -25.87 -7.56 22.47
C HIS A 75 -26.38 -6.17 22.84
N PRO A 76 -25.52 -5.14 22.86
CA PRO A 76 -26.00 -3.77 23.04
C PRO A 76 -26.94 -3.41 21.91
N ALA A 77 -27.86 -2.49 22.15
CA ALA A 77 -28.69 -1.89 21.11
C ALA A 77 -27.86 -1.21 20.00
N ARG A 78 -26.58 -0.92 20.26
CA ARG A 78 -25.53 -0.64 19.27
C ARG A 78 -24.48 -1.74 19.39
N ARG A 79 -24.44 -2.66 18.43
CA ARG A 79 -23.29 -3.54 18.23
C ARG A 79 -22.02 -2.67 18.18
N PRO A 80 -20.84 -3.12 18.71
CA PRO A 80 -19.61 -2.49 18.29
C PRO A 80 -19.60 -2.65 16.76
N VAL A 81 -19.86 -1.56 16.08
CA VAL A 81 -19.73 -1.51 14.64
C VAL A 81 -18.24 -1.75 14.40
N MET A 82 -17.87 -2.95 14.01
CA MET A 82 -16.66 -3.07 13.21
C MET A 82 -16.91 -2.12 12.06
N ALA A 83 -16.05 -1.12 11.91
CA ALA A 83 -16.25 0.01 11.00
C ALA A 83 -16.22 -0.36 9.50
N LEU A 84 -16.36 -1.65 9.17
CA LEU A 84 -16.44 -2.19 7.83
C LEU A 84 -17.89 -2.59 7.58
N SER A 85 -18.58 -1.78 6.77
CA SER A 85 -19.83 -2.16 6.15
C SER A 85 -19.56 -3.14 4.99
N PRO A 86 -20.58 -3.90 4.51
CA PRO A 86 -20.45 -4.71 3.29
C PRO A 86 -19.89 -3.92 2.11
N GLU A 87 -20.39 -2.70 1.89
CA GLU A 87 -19.90 -1.81 0.82
C GLU A 87 -18.45 -1.41 1.02
N GLY A 88 -18.04 -1.12 2.26
CA GLY A 88 -16.63 -0.80 2.59
C GLY A 88 -15.70 -1.98 2.31
N LEU A 89 -16.16 -3.21 2.58
CA LEU A 89 -15.40 -4.41 2.30
C LEU A 89 -15.32 -4.71 0.79
N GLU A 90 -16.41 -4.47 0.04
CA GLU A 90 -16.41 -4.56 -1.42
C GLU A 90 -15.46 -3.53 -2.06
N GLN A 91 -15.41 -2.31 -1.53
CA GLN A 91 -14.46 -1.29 -1.99
C GLN A 91 -13.00 -1.71 -1.73
N LEU A 92 -12.71 -2.32 -0.58
CA LEU A 92 -11.38 -2.87 -0.30
C LEU A 92 -11.03 -4.03 -1.25
N ALA A 93 -11.98 -4.90 -1.58
CA ALA A 93 -11.79 -5.94 -2.57
C ALA A 93 -11.50 -5.35 -3.96
N LEU A 94 -12.18 -4.28 -4.34
CA LEU A 94 -11.91 -3.54 -5.58
C LEU A 94 -10.50 -2.93 -5.58
N CYS A 95 -10.07 -2.30 -4.50
CA CYS A 95 -8.70 -1.78 -4.36
C CYS A 95 -7.66 -2.90 -4.47
N ARG A 96 -7.91 -4.07 -3.86
CA ARG A 96 -7.08 -5.27 -4.01
C ARG A 96 -6.87 -5.60 -5.49
N ASP A 97 -7.95 -5.67 -6.28
CA ASP A 97 -7.91 -6.06 -7.69
C ASP A 97 -6.98 -5.16 -8.52
N PHE A 98 -6.92 -3.87 -8.21
CA PHE A 98 -6.03 -2.92 -8.89
C PHE A 98 -4.54 -3.05 -8.53
N VAL A 99 -4.21 -3.72 -7.42
CA VAL A 99 -2.81 -3.85 -6.97
C VAL A 99 -2.29 -5.29 -7.01
N LEU A 100 -3.13 -6.27 -7.34
CA LEU A 100 -2.77 -7.69 -7.32
C LEU A 100 -1.52 -8.02 -8.15
N ASN A 101 -1.35 -7.37 -9.30
CA ASN A 101 -0.20 -7.58 -10.19
C ASN A 101 1.14 -7.12 -9.59
N LEU A 102 1.11 -6.30 -8.56
CA LEU A 102 2.29 -5.78 -7.85
C LEU A 102 2.64 -6.57 -6.60
N LEU A 103 1.78 -7.48 -6.18
CA LEU A 103 1.95 -8.22 -4.94
C LEU A 103 2.56 -9.60 -5.20
N PRO A 104 3.55 -10.02 -4.39
CA PRO A 104 4.03 -11.39 -4.37
C PRO A 104 2.89 -12.39 -4.06
N ALA A 105 3.03 -13.64 -4.51
CA ALA A 105 2.01 -14.67 -4.36
C ALA A 105 1.57 -14.88 -2.89
N GLN A 106 2.53 -14.90 -1.96
CA GLN A 106 2.23 -15.05 -0.53
C GLN A 106 1.46 -13.85 0.03
N THR A 107 1.82 -12.62 -0.36
CA THR A 107 1.12 -11.41 0.07
C THR A 107 -0.30 -11.40 -0.47
N ARG A 108 -0.51 -11.83 -1.73
CA ARG A 108 -1.86 -11.98 -2.33
C ARG A 108 -2.71 -12.94 -1.51
N ALA A 109 -2.20 -14.14 -1.23
CA ALA A 109 -2.92 -15.14 -0.42
C ALA A 109 -3.27 -14.63 0.99
N THR A 110 -2.34 -13.91 1.64
CA THR A 110 -2.60 -13.30 2.96
C THR A 110 -3.69 -12.24 2.90
N LEU A 111 -3.70 -11.40 1.85
CA LEU A 111 -4.73 -10.37 1.66
C LEU A 111 -6.10 -10.99 1.39
N GLU A 112 -6.17 -12.01 0.54
CA GLU A 112 -7.42 -12.74 0.26
C GLU A 112 -7.99 -13.40 1.50
N ASP A 113 -7.16 -14.08 2.30
CA ASP A 113 -7.56 -14.68 3.58
C ASP A 113 -8.06 -13.62 4.58
N ALA A 114 -7.38 -12.46 4.65
CA ALA A 114 -7.79 -11.37 5.52
C ALA A 114 -9.15 -10.78 5.11
N LEU A 115 -9.39 -10.56 3.82
CA LEU A 115 -10.67 -10.07 3.30
C LEU A 115 -11.79 -11.10 3.53
N HIS A 116 -11.52 -12.39 3.29
CA HIS A 116 -12.49 -13.45 3.55
C HIS A 116 -12.87 -13.50 5.03
N LYS A 117 -11.88 -13.46 5.93
CA LYS A 117 -12.14 -13.42 7.39
C LYS A 117 -12.93 -12.17 7.79
N ALA A 118 -12.64 -11.01 7.19
CA ALA A 118 -13.41 -9.80 7.44
C ALA A 118 -14.88 -9.97 6.99
N GLY A 119 -15.12 -10.62 5.85
CA GLY A 119 -16.47 -10.95 5.37
C GLY A 119 -17.26 -11.83 6.33
N THR A 120 -16.59 -12.82 6.98
CA THR A 120 -17.27 -13.67 7.96
C THR A 120 -17.66 -12.97 9.27
N LEU A 121 -17.16 -11.75 9.49
CA LEU A 121 -17.49 -10.91 10.65
C LEU A 121 -18.64 -9.94 10.38
N LEU A 122 -19.17 -9.90 9.16
CA LEU A 122 -20.37 -9.10 8.86
C LEU A 122 -21.59 -9.65 9.62
N PRO A 123 -22.58 -8.81 9.92
CA PRO A 123 -23.84 -9.24 10.52
C PRO A 123 -24.56 -10.34 9.73
N GLU A 124 -25.31 -11.20 10.40
CA GLU A 124 -26.15 -12.20 9.72
C GLU A 124 -27.12 -11.52 8.75
N GLY A 125 -27.14 -12.00 7.50
CA GLY A 125 -27.97 -11.43 6.42
C GLY A 125 -27.31 -10.29 5.64
N GLU A 126 -26.07 -9.93 5.99
CA GLU A 126 -25.24 -9.00 5.21
C GLU A 126 -24.09 -9.76 4.57
N ASP A 127 -24.09 -9.83 3.25
CA ASP A 127 -23.03 -10.44 2.46
C ASP A 127 -22.27 -9.36 1.67
N ALA A 128 -20.94 -9.46 1.67
CA ALA A 128 -20.09 -8.66 0.79
C ALA A 128 -19.57 -9.52 -0.36
N SER A 129 -19.72 -9.04 -1.58
CA SER A 129 -19.15 -9.71 -2.73
C SER A 129 -17.64 -9.46 -2.80
N LEU A 130 -16.85 -10.47 -2.44
CA LEU A 130 -15.38 -10.44 -2.53
C LEU A 130 -14.84 -10.98 -3.86
N THR A 131 -15.74 -11.31 -4.80
CA THR A 131 -15.37 -11.77 -6.14
C THR A 131 -14.64 -10.66 -6.87
N SER A 132 -13.54 -10.99 -7.53
CA SER A 132 -12.79 -10.03 -8.36
C SER A 132 -13.68 -9.49 -9.49
N ARG A 133 -13.82 -8.17 -9.54
CA ARG A 133 -14.66 -7.45 -10.51
C ARG A 133 -13.86 -6.41 -11.31
N ALA A 134 -12.59 -6.25 -10.97
CA ALA A 134 -11.70 -5.30 -11.62
C ALA A 134 -10.36 -5.93 -11.91
N GLY A 135 -9.56 -5.27 -12.72
CA GLY A 135 -8.22 -5.72 -13.07
C GLY A 135 -7.40 -4.59 -13.67
N THR A 136 -6.11 -4.80 -13.74
CA THR A 136 -5.17 -3.85 -14.32
C THR A 136 -4.57 -4.46 -15.59
N LEU A 137 -4.66 -3.75 -16.71
CA LEU A 137 -3.94 -4.08 -17.94
C LEU A 137 -2.62 -3.31 -17.95
N THR A 138 -1.52 -4.03 -18.06
CA THR A 138 -0.17 -3.45 -18.05
C THR A 138 0.53 -3.77 -19.37
N ARG A 139 1.44 -2.91 -19.84
CA ARG A 139 2.27 -3.17 -21.02
C ARG A 139 3.37 -4.20 -20.75
N GLY A 140 3.61 -4.52 -19.50
CA GLY A 140 4.54 -5.52 -18.99
C GLY A 140 4.32 -5.65 -17.50
N ALA A 141 4.67 -6.80 -16.92
CA ALA A 141 4.53 -7.05 -15.49
C ALA A 141 5.84 -7.56 -14.90
N ILE A 142 6.12 -7.17 -13.67
CA ILE A 142 7.24 -7.71 -12.88
C ILE A 142 6.64 -8.71 -11.90
N ASP A 143 7.13 -9.95 -11.93
CA ASP A 143 6.80 -10.91 -10.88
C ASP A 143 7.58 -10.57 -9.60
N TYR A 144 6.87 -10.09 -8.60
CA TYR A 144 7.45 -9.77 -7.30
C TYR A 144 7.54 -10.97 -6.35
N THR A 145 7.13 -12.16 -6.77
CA THR A 145 7.21 -13.38 -5.93
C THR A 145 8.64 -13.67 -5.44
N PRO A 146 9.69 -13.57 -6.28
CA PRO A 146 11.07 -13.73 -5.82
C PRO A 146 11.54 -12.63 -4.87
N PHE A 147 10.88 -11.48 -4.87
CA PHE A 147 11.24 -10.31 -4.06
C PHE A 147 10.46 -10.20 -2.75
N GLN A 148 9.65 -11.21 -2.38
CA GLN A 148 8.93 -11.23 -1.10
C GLN A 148 9.86 -10.97 0.09
N PRO A 149 11.04 -11.64 0.23
CA PRO A 149 11.94 -11.37 1.36
C PRO A 149 12.49 -9.95 1.39
N VAL A 150 12.66 -9.32 0.22
CA VAL A 150 13.08 -7.92 0.09
C VAL A 150 11.98 -7.01 0.61
N LEU A 151 10.74 -7.17 0.15
CA LEU A 151 9.60 -6.39 0.57
C LEU A 151 9.33 -6.52 2.07
N ASP A 152 9.43 -7.72 2.63
CA ASP A 152 9.27 -7.95 4.08
C ASP A 152 10.28 -7.14 4.90
N LYS A 153 11.54 -7.10 4.46
CA LYS A 153 12.61 -6.32 5.10
C LYS A 153 12.37 -4.81 4.93
N LEU A 154 11.93 -4.35 3.76
CA LEU A 154 11.58 -2.95 3.51
C LEU A 154 10.45 -2.51 4.45
N PHE A 155 9.35 -3.27 4.53
CA PHE A 155 8.25 -2.97 5.44
C PHE A 155 8.65 -3.03 6.91
N ALA A 156 9.48 -4.01 7.30
CA ALA A 156 9.99 -4.10 8.66
C ALA A 156 10.87 -2.89 9.03
N ALA A 157 11.73 -2.45 8.10
CA ALA A 157 12.59 -1.29 8.29
C ALA A 157 11.77 0.01 8.42
N MET A 158 10.78 0.23 7.56
CA MET A 158 9.88 1.39 7.65
C MET A 158 9.14 1.43 8.98
N ARG A 159 8.53 0.31 9.42
CA ARG A 159 7.81 0.23 10.71
C ARG A 159 8.72 0.50 11.90
N ARG A 160 9.96 0.00 11.88
CA ARG A 160 10.92 0.11 12.99
C ARG A 160 11.80 1.35 12.90
N LYS A 161 11.68 2.13 11.83
CA LYS A 161 12.60 3.21 11.47
C LYS A 161 14.07 2.74 11.52
N ALA A 162 14.33 1.55 10.97
CA ALA A 162 15.64 0.91 10.96
C ALA A 162 16.37 1.17 9.65
N VAL A 163 17.68 1.38 9.74
CA VAL A 163 18.55 1.53 8.57
C VAL A 163 18.74 0.17 7.90
N LEU A 164 18.67 0.15 6.58
CA LEU A 164 19.02 -0.98 5.73
C LEU A 164 20.41 -0.81 5.16
N SER A 165 21.18 -1.90 5.07
CA SER A 165 22.35 -1.97 4.20
C SER A 165 21.91 -2.62 2.89
N LEU A 166 22.09 -1.93 1.77
CA LEU A 166 21.58 -2.31 0.46
C LEU A 166 22.72 -2.49 -0.55
N ARG A 167 22.53 -3.48 -1.45
CA ARG A 167 23.19 -3.55 -2.76
C ARG A 167 22.12 -3.49 -3.84
N TYR A 168 22.39 -2.77 -4.90
CA TYR A 168 21.45 -2.61 -6.01
C TYR A 168 22.19 -2.35 -7.33
N HIS A 169 21.54 -2.69 -8.43
CA HIS A 169 21.98 -2.32 -9.77
C HIS A 169 21.31 -1.01 -10.20
N ASN A 170 22.11 -0.04 -10.61
CA ASN A 170 21.61 1.20 -11.15
C ASN A 170 21.07 1.01 -12.59
N ARG A 171 20.66 2.09 -13.27
CA ARG A 171 20.15 2.00 -14.67
C ARG A 171 21.20 1.57 -15.69
N MET A 172 22.48 1.70 -15.36
CA MET A 172 23.61 1.29 -16.20
C MET A 172 24.12 -0.12 -15.86
N ASP A 173 23.36 -0.87 -15.06
CA ASP A 173 23.69 -2.19 -14.55
C ASP A 173 24.98 -2.25 -13.70
N GLU A 174 25.36 -1.12 -13.11
CA GLU A 174 26.48 -1.07 -12.17
C GLU A 174 26.00 -1.39 -10.75
N GLU A 175 26.72 -2.28 -10.07
CA GLU A 175 26.43 -2.55 -8.66
C GLU A 175 26.84 -1.36 -7.78
N ARG A 176 25.95 -0.95 -6.90
CA ARG A 176 26.15 0.08 -5.89
C ARG A 176 25.72 -0.43 -4.53
N ALA A 177 26.37 0.05 -3.48
CA ALA A 177 26.01 -0.26 -2.10
C ALA A 177 25.82 1.03 -1.31
N CYS A 178 24.82 1.04 -0.44
CA CYS A 178 24.61 2.15 0.48
C CYS A 178 23.86 1.70 1.73
N ASP A 179 23.99 2.47 2.79
CA ASP A 179 23.09 2.42 3.93
C ASP A 179 21.93 3.38 3.69
N PHE A 180 20.73 2.90 3.96
CA PHE A 180 19.51 3.51 3.50
C PHE A 180 18.43 3.58 4.58
N ALA A 181 17.81 4.73 4.73
CA ALA A 181 16.66 4.97 5.58
C ALA A 181 15.39 4.97 4.72
N PRO A 182 14.63 3.85 4.63
CA PRO A 182 13.45 3.76 3.79
C PRO A 182 12.28 4.54 4.40
N VAL A 183 11.57 5.32 3.57
CA VAL A 183 10.46 6.16 4.01
C VAL A 183 9.14 5.71 3.43
N ARG A 184 9.05 5.50 2.11
CA ARG A 184 7.80 5.09 1.45
C ARG A 184 8.04 4.18 0.25
N LEU A 185 7.07 3.30 -0.01
CA LEU A 185 6.99 2.49 -1.22
C LEU A 185 6.09 3.21 -2.23
N LEU A 186 6.51 3.29 -3.47
CA LEU A 186 5.79 3.93 -4.56
C LEU A 186 5.57 2.94 -5.70
N ARG A 187 4.46 3.12 -6.42
CA ARG A 187 4.22 2.50 -7.72
C ARG A 187 4.41 3.54 -8.80
N PHE A 188 5.21 3.20 -9.81
CA PHE A 188 5.36 4.02 -11.02
C PHE A 188 5.61 3.11 -12.24
N HIS A 189 4.90 3.33 -13.33
CA HIS A 189 4.95 2.51 -14.56
C HIS A 189 4.91 0.99 -14.28
N ASP A 190 3.94 0.57 -13.44
CA ASP A 190 3.74 -0.83 -13.06
C ASP A 190 4.94 -1.51 -12.35
N ALA A 191 5.84 -0.72 -11.79
CA ALA A 191 6.95 -1.17 -10.98
C ALA A 191 6.90 -0.57 -9.57
N LEU A 192 7.46 -1.30 -8.59
CA LEU A 192 7.60 -0.87 -7.21
C LEU A 192 8.96 -0.21 -7.00
N TYR A 193 8.94 0.93 -6.33
CA TYR A 193 10.11 1.69 -5.94
C TYR A 193 10.08 1.98 -4.46
N ILE A 194 11.24 1.89 -3.81
CA ILE A 194 11.44 2.35 -2.44
C ILE A 194 12.14 3.70 -2.47
N GLU A 195 11.58 4.67 -1.78
CA GLU A 195 12.13 6.00 -1.65
C GLU A 195 12.56 6.28 -0.22
N GLY A 196 13.66 6.97 -0.05
CA GLY A 196 14.25 7.28 1.24
C GLY A 196 15.56 8.02 1.11
N TRP A 197 16.38 7.93 2.15
CA TRP A 197 17.61 8.70 2.26
C TRP A 197 18.83 7.80 2.40
N ALA A 198 19.89 8.09 1.64
CA ALA A 198 21.20 7.53 1.94
C ALA A 198 21.72 8.09 3.25
N VAL A 199 22.22 7.24 4.11
CA VAL A 199 22.72 7.63 5.43
C VAL A 199 24.15 7.14 5.67
N SER A 200 24.83 7.75 6.64
CA SER A 200 26.21 7.37 6.98
C SER A 200 26.27 5.96 7.57
N ASP A 201 27.35 5.27 7.29
CA ASP A 201 27.69 3.93 7.80
C ASP A 201 28.41 3.97 9.15
N ARG A 202 28.88 5.13 9.60
CA ARG A 202 29.76 5.30 10.78
C ARG A 202 29.14 6.21 11.84
N GLY A 203 29.25 5.78 13.08
CA GLY A 203 28.83 6.58 14.23
C GLY A 203 27.33 6.85 14.31
N SER A 204 26.96 8.10 14.54
CA SER A 204 25.56 8.52 14.51
C SER A 204 25.03 8.53 13.08
N VAL A 205 23.82 8.00 12.88
CA VAL A 205 23.17 8.00 11.56
C VAL A 205 22.94 9.44 11.11
N LYS A 206 23.45 9.80 9.92
CA LYS A 206 23.30 11.13 9.31
C LYS A 206 22.97 10.98 7.84
N ARG A 207 22.17 11.88 7.30
CA ARG A 207 21.89 11.97 5.86
C ARG A 207 23.18 12.31 5.09
N LEU A 208 23.42 11.62 3.97
CA LEU A 208 24.60 11.83 3.14
C LEU A 208 24.39 12.84 2.01
N TYR A 209 23.16 12.92 1.48
CA TYR A 209 22.82 13.77 0.34
C TYR A 209 21.59 14.59 0.62
N ASP A 210 21.45 15.72 -0.07
CA ASP A 210 20.29 16.59 0.04
C ASP A 210 19.07 16.08 -0.74
N ASN A 211 19.28 15.21 -1.72
CA ASN A 211 18.23 14.58 -2.50
C ASN A 211 17.93 13.16 -2.01
N PRO A 212 16.66 12.75 -1.98
CA PRO A 212 16.30 11.36 -1.68
C PRO A 212 16.77 10.42 -2.79
N LEU A 213 16.96 9.15 -2.45
CA LEU A 213 17.17 8.08 -3.41
C LEU A 213 15.86 7.36 -3.67
N THR A 214 15.62 7.04 -4.95
CA THR A 214 14.51 6.21 -5.40
C THR A 214 15.07 4.98 -6.09
N LEU A 215 14.86 3.81 -5.49
CA LEU A 215 15.43 2.55 -5.92
C LEU A 215 14.34 1.59 -6.37
N ALA A 216 14.48 1.01 -7.55
CA ALA A 216 13.56 -0.02 -8.05
C ALA A 216 13.72 -1.31 -7.23
N VAL A 217 12.63 -1.83 -6.67
CA VAL A 217 12.65 -3.01 -5.78
C VAL A 217 13.27 -4.21 -6.47
N GLN A 218 12.95 -4.45 -7.75
CA GLN A 218 13.47 -5.56 -8.54
C GLN A 218 14.98 -5.46 -8.87
N ARG A 219 15.62 -4.33 -8.57
CA ARG A 219 17.07 -4.13 -8.74
C ARG A 219 17.86 -4.24 -7.44
N LEU A 220 17.18 -4.51 -6.34
CA LEU A 220 17.83 -4.76 -5.05
C LEU A 220 18.33 -6.20 -5.01
N THR A 221 19.65 -6.37 -4.96
CA THR A 221 20.31 -7.69 -4.95
C THR A 221 20.55 -8.20 -3.54
N GLU A 222 20.81 -7.28 -2.60
CA GLU A 222 20.99 -7.60 -1.20
C GLU A 222 20.29 -6.54 -0.32
N VAL A 223 19.56 -7.00 0.68
CA VAL A 223 18.89 -6.15 1.67
C VAL A 223 19.12 -6.73 3.06
N ILE A 224 19.83 -6.00 3.91
CA ILE A 224 20.13 -6.40 5.28
C ILE A 224 19.49 -5.40 6.25
N LEU A 225 18.61 -5.88 7.13
CA LEU A 225 18.04 -5.09 8.20
C LEU A 225 19.09 -4.92 9.31
N THR A 226 19.56 -3.70 9.53
CA THR A 226 20.56 -3.40 10.55
C THR A 226 19.91 -3.15 11.92
N ARG A 227 20.73 -3.07 12.96
CA ARG A 227 20.27 -2.65 14.31
C ARG A 227 20.29 -1.13 14.50
N ARG A 228 20.75 -0.37 13.51
CA ARG A 228 20.79 1.11 13.55
C ARG A 228 19.41 1.68 13.28
N SER A 229 19.05 2.77 13.95
CA SER A 229 17.78 3.45 13.79
C SER A 229 17.98 4.85 13.24
N PHE A 230 17.10 5.26 12.34
CA PHE A 230 17.00 6.63 11.86
C PHE A 230 15.84 7.42 12.52
N ALA A 231 15.25 6.89 13.58
CA ALA A 231 14.09 7.53 14.25
C ALA A 231 14.38 8.94 14.81
N ALA A 232 15.67 9.21 15.15
CA ALA A 232 16.12 10.50 15.65
C ALA A 232 16.57 11.47 14.52
N LEU A 233 16.56 11.03 13.26
CA LEU A 233 16.89 11.92 12.15
C LEU A 233 15.68 12.84 11.85
N ASP A 234 15.96 14.13 11.77
CA ASP A 234 15.06 15.09 11.14
C ASP A 234 15.18 14.94 9.61
N LEU A 235 14.34 14.08 9.06
CA LEU A 235 14.30 13.85 7.62
C LEU A 235 13.34 14.85 6.98
N PRO A 236 13.77 15.57 5.92
CA PRO A 236 12.87 16.41 5.15
C PRO A 236 11.70 15.58 4.59
N LEU A 237 10.58 16.24 4.36
CA LEU A 237 9.49 15.62 3.60
C LEU A 237 10.00 15.23 2.22
N LEU A 238 9.66 14.02 1.80
CA LEU A 238 9.98 13.60 0.44
C LEU A 238 9.19 14.44 -0.56
N PRO A 239 9.82 14.93 -1.63
CA PRO A 239 9.12 15.67 -2.67
C PRO A 239 7.95 14.85 -3.19
N GLU A 240 6.83 15.49 -3.42
CA GLU A 240 5.70 14.84 -4.09
C GLU A 240 6.09 14.57 -5.53
N GLY A 241 5.97 13.31 -5.94
CA GLY A 241 6.02 12.92 -7.35
C GLY A 241 4.77 13.41 -8.06
N GLY A 242 4.80 13.42 -9.37
CA GLY A 242 3.68 13.84 -10.20
C GLY A 242 3.45 12.88 -11.37
N ALA A 243 2.68 13.31 -12.35
CA ALA A 243 2.43 12.55 -13.56
C ALA A 243 3.72 12.23 -14.34
N PHE A 244 4.78 13.00 -14.11
CA PHE A 244 6.11 12.80 -14.71
C PHE A 244 7.10 12.14 -13.75
N GLY A 245 6.60 11.27 -12.86
CA GLY A 245 7.42 10.41 -12.03
C GLY A 245 8.05 11.09 -10.82
N PHE A 246 9.27 10.67 -10.52
CA PHE A 246 10.00 11.12 -9.33
C PHE A 246 10.59 12.52 -9.54
N ALA A 247 10.67 13.29 -8.44
CA ALA A 247 11.33 14.58 -8.44
C ALA A 247 12.86 14.39 -8.38
N VAL A 248 13.52 14.36 -9.54
CA VAL A 248 14.97 14.13 -9.65
C VAL A 248 15.74 15.41 -9.96
N GLU A 249 15.04 16.48 -10.34
CA GLU A 249 15.61 17.76 -10.76
C GLU A 249 14.90 18.93 -10.07
N GLU A 250 15.47 20.12 -10.19
CA GLU A 250 14.78 21.35 -9.83
C GLU A 250 13.52 21.54 -10.70
N PRO A 251 12.47 22.16 -10.16
CA PRO A 251 11.25 22.39 -10.92
C PRO A 251 11.50 23.24 -12.15
N PHE A 252 10.98 22.85 -13.28
CA PHE A 252 11.00 23.64 -14.51
C PHE A 252 9.61 23.76 -15.12
N ALA A 253 9.32 24.93 -15.72
CA ALA A 253 8.09 25.16 -16.43
C ALA A 253 8.18 24.55 -17.84
N ALA A 254 7.19 23.76 -18.21
CA ALA A 254 7.08 23.16 -19.53
C ALA A 254 5.81 23.59 -20.24
N SER A 255 5.87 23.65 -21.57
CA SER A 255 4.72 23.91 -22.44
C SER A 255 4.75 22.94 -23.61
N VAL A 256 3.65 22.20 -23.80
CA VAL A 256 3.51 21.23 -24.87
C VAL A 256 2.21 21.48 -25.63
N ARG A 257 2.28 21.49 -26.95
CA ARG A 257 1.17 21.70 -27.86
C ARG A 257 0.71 20.37 -28.43
N PHE A 258 -0.60 20.19 -28.57
CA PHE A 258 -1.21 18.96 -29.08
C PHE A 258 -2.11 19.25 -30.26
N ALA A 259 -2.02 18.40 -31.27
CA ALA A 259 -2.92 18.46 -32.42
C ALA A 259 -4.38 18.24 -31.98
N PRO A 260 -5.36 18.86 -32.68
CA PRO A 260 -6.77 18.57 -32.45
C PRO A 260 -7.08 17.06 -32.65
N GLY A 261 -7.95 16.51 -31.81
CA GLY A 261 -8.36 15.11 -31.90
C GLY A 261 -8.01 14.29 -30.65
N ALA A 262 -7.65 13.02 -30.83
CA ALA A 262 -7.46 12.07 -29.73
C ALA A 262 -6.42 12.53 -28.67
N ALA A 263 -5.30 13.09 -29.11
CA ALA A 263 -4.27 13.56 -28.20
C ALA A 263 -4.76 14.70 -27.31
N SER A 264 -5.43 15.70 -27.89
CA SER A 264 -5.95 16.85 -27.13
C SER A 264 -7.08 16.43 -26.17
N VAL A 265 -7.94 15.48 -26.55
CA VAL A 265 -8.98 14.92 -25.68
C VAL A 265 -8.34 14.18 -24.51
N TYR A 266 -7.41 13.27 -24.78
CA TYR A 266 -6.68 12.52 -23.76
C TYR A 266 -6.00 13.43 -22.73
N VAL A 267 -5.39 14.51 -23.20
CA VAL A 267 -4.67 15.44 -22.31
C VAL A 267 -5.63 16.27 -21.46
N ARG A 268 -6.77 16.69 -22.02
CA ARG A 268 -7.78 17.49 -21.29
C ARG A 268 -8.44 16.73 -20.13
N GLU A 269 -8.57 15.43 -20.24
CA GLU A 269 -9.23 14.58 -19.24
C GLU A 269 -8.38 14.30 -18.00
N ARG A 270 -7.12 14.77 -17.97
CA ARG A 270 -6.13 14.40 -16.93
C ARG A 270 -5.53 15.61 -16.23
N ILE A 271 -5.15 15.38 -14.99
CA ILE A 271 -4.35 16.33 -14.21
C ILE A 271 -2.88 15.90 -14.31
N TRP A 272 -2.06 16.72 -14.94
CA TRP A 272 -0.64 16.50 -15.17
C TRP A 272 0.25 17.20 -14.12
N SER A 273 -0.23 18.33 -13.60
CA SER A 273 0.40 19.08 -12.53
C SER A 273 -0.66 19.86 -11.78
N HIS A 274 -0.44 20.16 -10.51
CA HIS A 274 -1.37 20.95 -9.69
C HIS A 274 -1.52 22.39 -10.18
N ASP A 275 -0.50 22.91 -10.88
CA ASP A 275 -0.44 24.28 -11.43
C ASP A 275 -0.73 24.35 -12.94
N GLN A 276 -1.19 23.23 -13.54
CA GLN A 276 -1.42 23.16 -14.98
C GLN A 276 -2.42 24.22 -15.48
N ARG A 277 -2.14 24.73 -16.65
CA ARG A 277 -3.05 25.60 -17.40
C ARG A 277 -3.19 25.06 -18.81
N MET A 278 -4.41 25.15 -19.34
CA MET A 278 -4.74 24.71 -20.69
C MET A 278 -5.34 25.85 -21.46
N GLU A 279 -4.82 26.09 -22.65
CA GLU A 279 -5.36 27.06 -23.58
C GLU A 279 -5.48 26.48 -24.99
N THR A 280 -6.21 27.15 -25.85
CA THR A 280 -6.33 26.77 -27.26
C THR A 280 -5.73 27.88 -28.10
N ASP A 281 -4.78 27.52 -28.95
CA ASP A 281 -4.15 28.50 -29.85
C ASP A 281 -5.07 28.89 -31.02
N ALA A 282 -4.65 29.88 -31.82
CA ALA A 282 -5.42 30.36 -32.95
C ALA A 282 -5.69 29.32 -34.04
N ALA A 283 -4.94 28.22 -34.07
CA ALA A 283 -5.12 27.10 -35.00
C ALA A 283 -5.98 25.97 -34.38
N GLY A 284 -6.59 26.19 -33.21
CA GLY A 284 -7.43 25.19 -32.54
C GLY A 284 -6.66 24.10 -31.82
N ARG A 285 -5.33 24.22 -31.66
CA ARG A 285 -4.48 23.23 -30.98
C ARG A 285 -4.47 23.50 -29.47
N LEU A 286 -4.49 22.45 -28.67
CA LEU A 286 -4.38 22.54 -27.22
C LEU A 286 -2.93 22.84 -26.83
N VAL A 287 -2.71 23.82 -25.95
CA VAL A 287 -1.43 24.04 -25.28
C VAL A 287 -1.59 23.78 -23.81
N LEU A 288 -0.80 22.87 -23.27
CA LEU A 288 -0.70 22.55 -21.85
C LEU A 288 0.57 23.19 -21.29
N HIS A 289 0.41 23.99 -20.23
CA HIS A 289 1.50 24.54 -19.43
C HIS A 289 1.49 23.85 -18.07
N PHE A 290 2.65 23.44 -17.59
CA PHE A 290 2.77 22.71 -16.31
C PHE A 290 4.19 22.80 -15.76
N THR A 291 4.35 22.52 -14.46
CA THR A 291 5.66 22.35 -13.83
C THR A 291 6.00 20.86 -13.72
N ALA A 292 7.21 20.50 -14.12
CA ALA A 292 7.78 19.17 -13.99
C ALA A 292 9.11 19.18 -13.23
N ARG A 293 9.58 18.01 -12.80
CA ARG A 293 10.84 17.79 -12.08
C ARG A 293 11.63 16.59 -12.62
N ASN A 294 11.30 16.15 -13.84
CA ASN A 294 11.96 15.03 -14.49
C ASN A 294 11.88 15.22 -16.00
N MET A 295 12.98 15.68 -16.58
CA MET A 295 13.07 16.00 -18.00
C MET A 295 12.89 14.75 -18.87
N ASP A 296 13.53 13.64 -18.49
CA ASP A 296 13.48 12.36 -19.23
C ASP A 296 12.05 11.83 -19.37
N GLU A 297 11.25 11.96 -18.30
CA GLU A 297 9.86 11.51 -18.33
C GLU A 297 8.99 12.41 -19.21
N VAL A 298 9.23 13.71 -19.19
CA VAL A 298 8.51 14.65 -20.07
C VAL A 298 8.86 14.39 -21.53
N ILE A 299 10.15 14.18 -21.86
CA ILE A 299 10.59 13.81 -23.21
C ILE A 299 9.89 12.53 -23.67
N SER A 300 9.96 11.48 -22.87
CA SER A 300 9.31 10.17 -23.16
C SER A 300 7.81 10.33 -23.38
N TRP A 301 7.16 11.14 -22.55
CA TRP A 301 5.73 11.40 -22.64
C TRP A 301 5.38 12.14 -23.94
N VAL A 302 6.11 13.20 -24.30
CA VAL A 302 5.90 13.94 -25.56
C VAL A 302 6.08 13.01 -26.75
N LEU A 303 7.15 12.23 -26.78
CA LEU A 303 7.44 11.29 -27.86
C LEU A 303 6.37 10.19 -27.99
N SER A 304 5.68 9.82 -26.91
CA SER A 304 4.60 8.83 -26.93
C SER A 304 3.41 9.23 -27.79
N PHE A 305 3.22 10.52 -28.09
CA PHE A 305 2.17 11.04 -28.97
C PHE A 305 2.61 11.11 -30.44
N GLY A 306 3.89 10.82 -30.73
CA GLY A 306 4.45 10.94 -32.06
C GLY A 306 4.25 12.36 -32.63
N PRO A 307 3.78 12.50 -33.90
CA PRO A 307 3.62 13.82 -34.54
C PRO A 307 2.44 14.65 -34.00
N GLN A 308 1.68 14.12 -33.02
CA GLN A 308 0.52 14.81 -32.45
C GLN A 308 0.90 15.75 -31.27
N ALA A 309 2.13 15.72 -30.79
CA ALA A 309 2.63 16.57 -29.73
C ALA A 309 3.90 17.32 -30.15
N GLU A 310 4.02 18.56 -29.69
CA GLU A 310 5.18 19.42 -29.93
C GLU A 310 5.60 20.10 -28.62
N ALA A 311 6.84 19.87 -28.19
CA ALA A 311 7.44 20.62 -27.08
C ALA A 311 7.68 22.05 -27.50
N ILE A 312 7.21 23.02 -26.71
CA ILE A 312 7.39 24.47 -26.98
C ILE A 312 8.44 25.04 -26.03
N LEU A 313 8.30 24.79 -24.73
CA LEU A 313 9.16 25.31 -23.67
C LEU A 313 9.47 24.22 -22.65
N PRO A 314 10.64 24.25 -22.00
CA PRO A 314 11.79 25.11 -22.32
C PRO A 314 12.47 24.70 -23.63
N GLU A 315 13.36 25.55 -24.16
CA GLU A 315 14.08 25.23 -25.42
C GLU A 315 14.89 23.93 -25.29
N SER A 316 15.48 23.66 -24.13
CA SER A 316 16.19 22.41 -23.86
C SER A 316 15.28 21.16 -24.03
N LEU A 317 14.02 21.21 -23.58
CA LEU A 317 13.06 20.13 -23.81
C LEU A 317 12.78 19.94 -25.29
N ARG A 318 12.59 21.03 -26.02
CA ARG A 318 12.32 21.01 -27.46
C ARG A 318 13.49 20.40 -28.25
N GLU A 319 14.72 20.82 -27.94
CA GLU A 319 15.94 20.29 -28.55
C GLU A 319 16.12 18.80 -28.29
N GLU A 320 15.92 18.34 -27.04
CA GLU A 320 16.02 16.92 -26.68
C GLU A 320 14.95 16.05 -27.35
N VAL A 321 13.71 16.52 -27.42
CA VAL A 321 12.64 15.82 -28.14
C VAL A 321 12.97 15.76 -29.63
N ALA A 322 13.44 16.85 -30.25
CA ALA A 322 13.80 16.89 -31.65
C ALA A 322 14.98 15.95 -31.95
N ARG A 323 16.01 15.94 -31.08
CA ARG A 323 17.15 15.03 -31.18
C ARG A 323 16.70 13.56 -31.13
N ALA A 324 15.94 13.20 -30.10
CA ALA A 324 15.46 11.82 -29.92
C ALA A 324 14.55 11.35 -31.08
N ALA A 325 13.69 12.23 -31.59
CA ALA A 325 12.86 11.93 -32.76
C ALA A 325 13.70 11.71 -34.04
N THR A 326 14.74 12.52 -34.23
CA THR A 326 15.66 12.39 -35.37
C THR A 326 16.47 11.10 -35.29
N GLU A 327 17.00 10.75 -34.13
CA GLU A 327 17.71 9.51 -33.88
C GLU A 327 16.81 8.28 -34.12
N ALA A 328 15.57 8.35 -33.62
CA ALA A 328 14.58 7.29 -33.88
C ALA A 328 14.27 7.14 -35.36
N ALA A 329 14.04 8.26 -36.09
CA ALA A 329 13.80 8.26 -37.52
C ALA A 329 14.99 7.66 -38.31
N ALA A 330 16.24 7.95 -37.90
CA ALA A 330 17.43 7.41 -38.54
C ALA A 330 17.54 5.89 -38.44
N ILE A 331 16.98 5.25 -37.41
CA ILE A 331 16.93 3.80 -37.28
C ILE A 331 16.03 3.16 -38.35
N TYR A 332 14.90 3.83 -38.65
CA TYR A 332 13.92 3.36 -39.65
C TYR A 332 14.15 3.92 -41.03
N GLY A 333 14.91 5.00 -41.18
CA GLY A 333 15.12 5.75 -42.41
C GLY A 333 16.13 5.16 -43.38
N LYS A 334 16.51 3.91 -43.19
CA LYS A 334 17.26 3.12 -44.20
C LYS A 334 16.30 2.34 -45.11
N VAL A 335 15.40 3.05 -45.75
CA VAL A 335 14.60 2.52 -46.87
C VAL A 335 14.99 3.27 -48.12
#